data_2c279701a2726684c7dc5e5cadd5390c
#
_entry.id   2c279701a2726684c7dc5e5cadd5390c
#
_cell.length_a   1.000
_cell.length_b   1.000
_cell.length_c   1.000
_cell.angle_alpha   90.00
_cell.angle_beta   90.00
_cell.angle_gamma   90.00
#
_symmetry.space_group_name_H-M   'P 1'
#
loop_
_entity.id
_entity.type
_entity.pdbx_description
1 polymer ?
#
loop_
_entity_poly.entity_id
_entity_poly.type
_entity_poly.pdbx_seq_one_letter_code
_entity_poly.pdbx_strand_id
1 'polypeptide(L)'
;MISTRDLSLLPGVDDLRRTLQAMAMLDAILCPEWQFRYYSFNATWAPGEQMGSMRNGSGDDLFAHFSAIGCLLKGFAHEYPMTPYREDPPRVWPDVLDAVAPGGQVQDCINDAQQGKHHRRSDPPVTAQHESNQA
;
A
#
# COMPACT_ATOMS: atom_id res chain seq x y z
N MET A 1 14.29 21.31 -0.44
CA MET A 1 13.81 20.37 0.60
C MET A 1 12.39 19.99 0.24
N ILE A 2 12.09 18.70 0.05
CA ILE A 2 10.73 18.23 -0.21
C ILE A 2 9.96 18.28 1.11
N SER A 3 8.78 18.91 1.11
CA SER A 3 7.92 19.05 2.28
C SER A 3 6.54 18.46 2.00
N THR A 4 5.96 17.76 2.94
CA THR A 4 4.57 17.28 2.85
C THR A 4 3.53 18.42 2.86
N ARG A 5 3.96 19.64 3.14
CA ARG A 5 3.12 20.86 3.05
C ARG A 5 3.10 21.46 1.67
N ASP A 6 4.04 21.10 0.81
CA ASP A 6 4.11 21.57 -0.58
C ASP A 6 3.96 20.37 -1.52
N LEU A 7 2.77 20.20 -2.06
CA LEU A 7 2.42 19.11 -2.97
C LEU A 7 2.62 19.48 -4.43
N SER A 8 3.14 20.69 -4.75
CA SER A 8 3.29 21.19 -6.13
C SER A 8 4.24 20.34 -6.98
N LEU A 9 5.15 19.60 -6.36
CA LEU A 9 6.09 18.71 -7.02
C LEU A 9 5.55 17.29 -7.24
N LEU A 10 4.40 16.96 -6.68
CA LEU A 10 3.76 15.67 -6.90
C LEU A 10 3.02 15.66 -8.23
N PRO A 11 3.01 14.53 -8.96
CA PRO A 11 2.16 14.38 -10.13
C PRO A 11 0.69 14.48 -9.76
N GLY A 12 -0.16 14.83 -10.72
CA GLY A 12 -1.60 14.77 -10.53
C GLY A 12 -2.05 13.35 -10.13
N VAL A 13 -3.19 13.26 -9.43
CA VAL A 13 -3.71 11.99 -8.89
C VAL A 13 -3.84 10.91 -9.99
N ASP A 14 -4.34 11.30 -11.17
CA ASP A 14 -4.49 10.36 -12.29
C ASP A 14 -3.17 9.92 -12.89
N ASP A 15 -2.20 10.81 -12.98
CA ASP A 15 -0.85 10.49 -13.47
C ASP A 15 -0.12 9.59 -12.48
N LEU A 16 -0.24 9.87 -11.19
CA LEU A 16 0.32 9.00 -10.14
C LEU A 16 -0.28 7.60 -10.22
N ARG A 17 -1.61 7.50 -10.35
CA ARG A 17 -2.31 6.22 -10.48
C ARG A 17 -1.81 5.43 -11.70
N ARG A 18 -1.77 6.06 -12.86
CA ARG A 18 -1.28 5.42 -14.12
C ARG A 18 0.17 4.97 -13.99
N THR A 19 1.00 5.79 -13.37
CA THR A 19 2.42 5.46 -13.15
C THR A 19 2.55 4.23 -12.26
N LEU A 20 1.86 4.18 -11.13
CA LEU A 20 1.91 3.02 -10.22
C LEU A 20 1.34 1.75 -10.89
N GLN A 21 0.29 1.86 -11.69
CA GLN A 21 -0.24 0.75 -12.48
C GLN A 21 0.79 0.23 -13.49
N ALA A 22 1.43 1.12 -14.24
CA ALA A 22 2.42 0.75 -15.24
C ALA A 22 3.66 0.09 -14.60
N MET A 23 4.14 0.65 -13.48
CA MET A 23 5.28 0.09 -12.73
C MET A 23 4.94 -1.29 -12.16
N ALA A 24 3.75 -1.46 -11.58
CA ALA A 24 3.31 -2.74 -11.05
C ALA A 24 3.13 -3.80 -12.15
N MET A 25 2.67 -3.40 -13.33
CA MET A 25 2.54 -4.29 -14.49
C MET A 25 3.93 -4.71 -15.00
N LEU A 26 4.85 -3.76 -15.16
CA LEU A 26 6.21 -4.04 -15.57
C LEU A 26 6.91 -4.99 -14.58
N ASP A 27 6.77 -4.72 -13.30
CA ASP A 27 7.37 -5.54 -12.24
C ASP A 27 6.76 -6.95 -12.22
N ALA A 28 5.46 -7.10 -12.49
CA ALA A 28 4.80 -8.39 -12.62
C ALA A 28 5.29 -9.23 -13.82
N ILE A 29 5.69 -8.56 -14.91
CA ILE A 29 6.28 -9.23 -16.08
C ILE A 29 7.71 -9.69 -15.78
N LEU A 30 8.50 -8.85 -15.13
CA LEU A 30 9.91 -9.12 -14.85
C LEU A 30 10.10 -10.09 -13.66
N CYS A 31 9.20 -10.02 -12.68
CA CYS A 31 9.23 -10.83 -11.46
C CYS A 31 7.85 -11.45 -11.21
N PRO A 32 7.61 -12.71 -11.64
CA PRO A 32 6.32 -13.38 -11.44
C PRO A 32 5.95 -13.54 -9.97
N GLU A 33 6.94 -13.77 -9.08
CA GLU A 33 6.72 -13.98 -7.66
C GLU A 33 6.45 -12.66 -6.95
N TRP A 34 5.21 -12.49 -6.51
CA TRP A 34 4.74 -11.25 -5.87
C TRP A 34 5.61 -10.80 -4.69
N GLN A 35 6.12 -11.70 -3.91
CA GLN A 35 6.93 -11.42 -2.71
C GLN A 35 8.23 -10.65 -3.00
N PHE A 36 8.74 -10.73 -4.24
CA PHE A 36 9.99 -10.06 -4.65
C PHE A 36 9.75 -8.78 -5.44
N ARG A 37 8.49 -8.43 -5.74
CA ARG A 37 8.17 -7.21 -6.50
C ARG A 37 8.37 -5.97 -5.64
N TYR A 38 8.87 -4.93 -6.27
CA TYR A 38 8.97 -3.60 -5.66
C TYR A 38 7.67 -2.81 -5.77
N TYR A 39 6.93 -3.00 -6.85
CA TYR A 39 5.66 -2.32 -7.12
C TYR A 39 4.50 -3.30 -7.16
N SER A 40 3.37 -2.87 -6.59
CA SER A 40 2.11 -3.63 -6.66
C SER A 40 0.95 -2.68 -6.83
N PHE A 41 -0.10 -3.15 -7.52
CA PHE A 41 -1.33 -2.39 -7.69
C PHE A 41 -2.55 -3.31 -7.59
N ASN A 42 -3.48 -2.95 -6.72
CA ASN A 42 -4.76 -3.64 -6.59
C ASN A 42 -5.87 -2.72 -7.11
N ALA A 43 -6.38 -3.04 -8.30
CA ALA A 43 -7.45 -2.27 -8.95
C ALA A 43 -8.84 -2.48 -8.33
N THR A 44 -8.98 -3.51 -7.51
CA THR A 44 -10.23 -3.92 -6.85
C THR A 44 -10.06 -4.00 -5.34
N TRP A 45 -9.33 -3.02 -4.75
CA TRP A 45 -9.08 -2.96 -3.32
C TRP A 45 -10.39 -2.95 -2.52
N ALA A 46 -11.32 -2.08 -2.92
CA ALA A 46 -12.69 -2.03 -2.45
C ALA A 46 -13.59 -1.42 -3.54
N PRO A 47 -14.92 -1.42 -3.36
CA PRO A 47 -15.84 -0.79 -4.31
C PRO A 47 -15.48 0.69 -4.54
N GLY A 48 -15.05 1.02 -5.77
CA GLY A 48 -14.61 2.37 -6.15
C GLY A 48 -13.25 2.81 -5.61
N GLU A 49 -12.47 1.89 -5.03
CA GLU A 49 -11.17 2.19 -4.44
C GLU A 49 -10.07 1.30 -5.02
N GLN A 50 -8.88 1.87 -5.12
CA GLN A 50 -7.70 1.20 -5.64
C GLN A 50 -6.50 1.46 -4.73
N MET A 51 -5.54 0.55 -4.69
CA MET A 51 -4.34 0.67 -3.87
C MET A 51 -3.09 0.39 -4.70
N GLY A 52 -2.20 1.37 -4.75
CA GLY A 52 -0.84 1.20 -5.23
C GLY A 52 0.14 1.10 -4.08
N SER A 53 1.19 0.32 -4.24
CA SER A 53 2.28 0.26 -3.26
C SER A 53 3.64 0.16 -3.92
N MET A 54 4.65 0.68 -3.23
CA MET A 54 6.05 0.54 -3.57
C MET A 54 6.84 0.20 -2.30
N ARG A 55 7.81 -0.69 -2.42
CA ARG A 55 8.77 -1.05 -1.38
C ARG A 55 10.17 -1.09 -1.97
N ASN A 56 11.18 -0.69 -1.21
CA ASN A 56 12.56 -0.67 -1.69
C ASN A 56 13.40 -1.90 -1.28
N GLY A 57 12.81 -2.83 -0.53
CA GLY A 57 13.51 -4.01 0.01
C GLY A 57 14.39 -3.71 1.24
N SER A 58 14.54 -2.44 1.63
CA SER A 58 15.31 -2.00 2.81
C SER A 58 14.44 -1.62 4.00
N GLY A 59 13.13 -1.85 3.89
CA GLY A 59 12.18 -1.55 4.95
C GLY A 59 11.42 -0.22 4.77
N ASP A 60 11.60 0.45 3.63
CA ASP A 60 10.82 1.64 3.29
C ASP A 60 9.68 1.26 2.36
N ASP A 61 8.50 1.79 2.64
CA ASP A 61 7.28 1.53 1.91
C ASP A 61 6.54 2.83 1.55
N LEU A 62 5.87 2.83 0.41
CA LEU A 62 4.91 3.85 0.02
C LEU A 62 3.59 3.17 -0.34
N PHE A 63 2.49 3.71 0.17
CA PHE A 63 1.14 3.32 -0.19
C PHE A 63 0.39 4.52 -0.76
N ALA A 64 -0.32 4.30 -1.86
CA ALA A 64 -1.20 5.28 -2.49
C ALA A 64 -2.61 4.69 -2.58
N HIS A 65 -3.51 5.22 -1.79
CA HIS A 65 -4.92 4.84 -1.79
C HIS A 65 -5.72 5.83 -2.61
N PHE A 66 -6.37 5.34 -3.65
CA PHE A 66 -7.18 6.12 -4.59
C PHE A 66 -8.67 5.86 -4.34
N SER A 67 -9.44 6.92 -4.21
CA SER A 67 -10.88 6.89 -4.01
C SER A 67 -11.58 8.00 -4.78
N ALA A 68 -12.90 8.07 -4.72
CA ALA A 68 -13.68 9.14 -5.35
C ALA A 68 -13.37 10.54 -4.80
N ILE A 69 -12.87 10.64 -3.56
CA ILE A 69 -12.54 11.91 -2.91
C ILE A 69 -11.08 12.36 -3.14
N GLY A 70 -10.24 11.51 -3.74
CA GLY A 70 -8.86 11.83 -4.01
C GLY A 70 -7.88 10.69 -3.77
N CYS A 71 -6.65 11.06 -3.44
CA CYS A 71 -5.57 10.12 -3.16
C CYS A 71 -4.94 10.40 -1.79
N LEU A 72 -4.84 9.37 -0.96
CA LEU A 72 -4.07 9.39 0.27
C LEU A 72 -2.71 8.73 0.01
N LEU A 73 -1.62 9.46 0.28
CA LEU A 73 -0.26 8.93 0.27
C LEU A 73 0.22 8.67 1.69
N LYS A 74 0.71 7.46 1.94
CA LYS A 74 1.35 7.08 3.19
C LYS A 74 2.75 6.56 2.88
N GLY A 75 3.77 7.27 3.35
CA GLY A 75 5.16 6.82 3.32
C GLY A 75 5.59 6.27 4.68
N PHE A 76 6.46 5.27 4.64
CA PHE A 76 7.16 4.75 5.81
C PHE A 76 8.64 4.59 5.46
N ALA A 77 9.51 5.15 6.31
CA ALA A 77 10.96 4.99 6.20
C ALA A 77 11.49 4.51 7.55
N HIS A 78 12.01 3.29 7.59
CA HIS A 78 12.29 2.60 8.85
C HIS A 78 13.45 3.24 9.63
N GLU A 79 14.41 3.85 8.96
CA GLU A 79 15.54 4.56 9.58
C GLU A 79 15.24 6.02 9.91
N TYR A 80 14.06 6.52 9.54
CA TYR A 80 13.72 7.92 9.77
C TYR A 80 13.43 8.19 11.25
N PRO A 81 13.80 9.36 11.80
CA PRO A 81 13.55 9.68 13.21
C PRO A 81 12.10 9.59 13.68
N MET A 82 11.14 9.72 12.73
CA MET A 82 9.70 9.59 12.98
C MET A 82 9.17 8.15 12.81
N THR A 83 10.05 7.16 12.70
CA THR A 83 9.62 5.76 12.61
C THR A 83 8.85 5.34 13.87
N PRO A 84 7.72 4.62 13.72
CA PRO A 84 6.98 4.09 14.88
C PRO A 84 7.79 3.11 15.74
N TYR A 85 8.81 2.48 15.16
CA TYR A 85 9.65 1.48 15.82
C TYR A 85 10.77 2.07 16.67
N ARG A 86 10.81 3.38 16.82
CA ARG A 86 11.76 4.05 17.73
C ARG A 86 11.47 3.80 19.20
N GLU A 87 10.22 3.49 19.51
CA GLU A 87 9.74 3.22 20.87
C GLU A 87 9.28 1.76 20.99
N ASP A 88 9.37 1.20 22.20
CA ASP A 88 8.83 -0.11 22.53
C ASP A 88 7.77 0.06 23.64
N PRO A 89 6.50 -0.24 23.38
CA PRO A 89 5.92 -0.72 22.10
C PRO A 89 5.90 0.33 21.00
N PRO A 90 5.89 -0.09 19.71
CA PRO A 90 5.88 0.82 18.58
C PRO A 90 4.71 1.82 18.63
N ARG A 91 5.00 3.09 18.40
CA ARG A 91 4.00 4.16 18.45
C ARG A 91 4.09 5.06 17.22
N VAL A 92 2.94 5.36 16.64
CA VAL A 92 2.85 6.35 15.55
C VAL A 92 3.19 7.74 16.11
N TRP A 93 3.96 8.51 15.35
CA TRP A 93 4.31 9.87 15.72
C TRP A 93 3.05 10.71 15.95
N PRO A 94 2.99 11.52 17.01
CA PRO A 94 1.84 12.39 17.31
C PRO A 94 1.45 13.24 16.09
N ASP A 95 0.19 13.53 15.94
CA ASP A 95 -0.41 14.44 14.93
C ASP A 95 -0.30 13.99 13.46
N VAL A 96 0.39 12.87 13.15
CA VAL A 96 0.54 12.38 11.76
C VAL A 96 -0.80 11.99 11.14
N LEU A 97 -1.75 11.53 11.94
CA LEU A 97 -3.04 11.03 11.49
C LEU A 97 -4.21 11.98 11.75
N ASP A 98 -3.99 13.08 12.45
CA ASP A 98 -5.08 13.96 12.94
C ASP A 98 -5.82 14.67 11.81
N ALA A 99 -5.14 14.93 10.68
CA ALA A 99 -5.72 15.57 9.51
C ALA A 99 -6.28 14.57 8.47
N VAL A 100 -6.22 13.27 8.74
CA VAL A 100 -6.75 12.26 7.82
C VAL A 100 -8.25 12.15 7.99
N ALA A 101 -9.00 12.44 6.92
CA ALA A 101 -10.46 12.33 6.94
C ALA A 101 -10.89 10.89 7.28
N PRO A 102 -11.87 10.70 8.17
CA PRO A 102 -12.38 9.38 8.52
C PRO A 102 -13.09 8.76 7.31
N GLY A 103 -12.45 7.79 6.69
CA GLY A 103 -13.03 6.93 5.67
C GLY A 103 -12.77 5.48 6.07
N GLY A 104 -13.78 4.62 6.06
CA GLY A 104 -13.73 3.29 6.69
C GLY A 104 -12.48 2.48 6.40
N GLN A 105 -12.06 2.37 5.14
CA GLN A 105 -10.88 1.56 4.77
C GLN A 105 -9.55 2.30 4.91
N VAL A 106 -9.54 3.62 4.87
CA VAL A 106 -8.36 4.41 5.24
C VAL A 106 -8.04 4.17 6.71
N GLN A 107 -9.06 4.07 7.57
CA GLN A 107 -8.90 3.76 8.97
C GLN A 107 -8.32 2.36 9.20
N ASP A 108 -8.70 1.38 8.38
CA ASP A 108 -8.14 0.02 8.46
C ASP A 108 -6.65 0.00 8.08
N CYS A 109 -6.25 0.71 7.02
CA CYS A 109 -4.84 0.88 6.66
C CYS A 109 -4.03 1.56 7.77
N ILE A 110 -4.63 2.54 8.45
CA ILE A 110 -4.02 3.23 9.58
C ILE A 110 -3.89 2.29 10.78
N ASN A 111 -4.94 1.54 11.09
CA ASN A 111 -4.97 0.60 12.20
C ASN A 111 -3.98 -0.55 12.01
N ASP A 112 -3.89 -1.11 10.80
CA ASP A 112 -2.92 -2.15 10.44
C ASP A 112 -1.48 -1.66 10.57
N ALA A 113 -1.23 -0.41 10.18
CA ALA A 113 0.07 0.22 10.35
C ALA A 113 0.43 0.46 11.82
N GLN A 114 -0.55 0.83 12.66
CA GLN A 114 -0.36 1.03 14.10
C GLN A 114 -0.10 -0.28 14.85
N GLN A 115 -0.66 -1.40 14.34
CA GLN A 115 -0.53 -2.72 14.98
C GLN A 115 0.67 -3.53 14.47
N GLY A 116 1.49 -2.99 13.55
CA GLY A 116 2.62 -3.70 12.95
C GLY A 116 2.22 -4.95 12.17
N LYS A 117 0.94 -5.09 11.85
CA LYS A 117 0.43 -6.24 11.11
C LYS A 117 0.65 -6.01 9.62
N HIS A 118 1.68 -6.63 9.08
CA HIS A 118 1.72 -6.88 7.66
C HIS A 118 0.53 -7.78 7.31
N HIS A 119 -0.42 -7.26 6.58
CA HIS A 119 -1.56 -8.03 6.09
C HIS A 119 -1.04 -9.09 5.11
N ARG A 120 -0.69 -10.27 5.65
CA ARG A 120 -0.66 -11.48 4.83
C ARG A 120 -2.11 -11.77 4.50
N ARG A 121 -2.55 -11.32 3.34
CA ARG A 121 -3.79 -11.83 2.77
C ARG A 121 -3.57 -13.32 2.55
N SER A 122 -4.24 -14.14 3.36
CA SER A 122 -4.36 -15.58 3.12
C SER A 122 -5.01 -15.73 1.74
N ASP A 123 -4.27 -16.32 0.81
CA ASP A 123 -4.82 -16.75 -0.46
C ASP A 123 -6.05 -17.63 -0.20
N PRO A 124 -7.15 -17.46 -0.97
CA PRO A 124 -8.25 -18.39 -0.89
C PRO A 124 -7.74 -19.79 -1.25
N PRO A 125 -8.22 -20.85 -0.58
CA PRO A 125 -7.79 -22.21 -0.86
C PRO A 125 -8.05 -22.53 -2.33
N VAL A 126 -7.03 -22.93 -3.04
CA VAL A 126 -7.14 -23.48 -4.38
C VAL A 126 -7.93 -24.79 -4.24
N THR A 127 -9.22 -24.74 -4.52
CA THR A 127 -10.05 -25.95 -4.67
C THR A 127 -9.55 -26.67 -5.91
N ALA A 128 -8.73 -27.69 -5.68
CA ALA A 128 -8.39 -28.67 -6.70
C ALA A 128 -9.69 -29.40 -7.10
N GLN A 129 -10.28 -29.01 -8.23
CA GLN A 129 -11.30 -29.82 -8.87
C GLN A 129 -10.58 -31.02 -9.49
N HIS A 130 -10.63 -32.11 -8.76
CA HIS A 130 -10.30 -33.44 -9.26
C HIS A 130 -11.51 -33.90 -10.08
N GLU A 131 -11.52 -33.64 -11.37
CA GLU A 131 -12.42 -34.33 -12.29
C GLU A 131 -11.94 -35.77 -12.42
N SER A 132 -12.67 -36.65 -11.75
CA SER A 132 -12.64 -38.08 -12.00
C SER A 132 -13.30 -38.36 -13.37
N ASN A 133 -12.46 -38.60 -14.38
CA ASN A 133 -12.92 -39.20 -15.64
C ASN A 133 -12.93 -40.70 -15.45
N GLN A 134 -14.12 -41.29 -15.25
CA GLN A 134 -14.37 -42.71 -15.36
C GLN A 134 -15.36 -42.97 -16.49
N ALA A 135 -14.97 -43.92 -17.30
CA ALA A 135 -15.66 -44.66 -18.37
C ALA A 135 -15.35 -44.21 -19.76
#